data_2aa6ee43387867e65004b47e01fe7910
#
_entry.id   2aa6ee43387867e65004b47e01fe7910
#
_cell.length_a   1.000
_cell.length_b   1.000
_cell.length_c   1.000
_cell.angle_alpha   90.00
_cell.angle_beta   90.00
_cell.angle_gamma   90.00
#
_symmetry.space_group_name_H-M   'P 1'
#
loop_
_entity.id
_entity.type
_entity.pdbx_description
1 polymer ?
#
loop_
_entity_poly.entity_id
_entity_poly.type
_entity_poly.pdbx_seq_one_letter_code
_entity_poly.pdbx_strand_id
1 'polypeptide(L)'
;QLTFYSGAIFSVSFLVMAIVSPLWGKLADRKGRKLMMLRAALGMAIVLFLMGYVTNVWQLFILRALQGATGGYISNSNALIATQTPKEHAGHALGILVTGMTAGNLLGPLFGGTLASVVSYRMSFHITGIILFLVFILTMFFVKEEPHVAPADSNPTSTADLWHALPNKQLIFGLFI
;
A
#
# COMPACT_ATOMS: atom_id res chain seq x y z
N GLN A 1 10.60 28.00 -8.05
CA GLN A 1 9.38 27.83 -7.24
C GLN A 1 8.59 26.59 -7.65
N LEU A 2 8.37 26.33 -8.94
CA LEU A 2 7.62 25.17 -9.44
C LEU A 2 8.24 23.83 -8.96
N THR A 3 9.58 23.72 -9.01
CA THR A 3 10.29 22.52 -8.57
C THR A 3 10.12 22.24 -7.07
N PHE A 4 10.05 23.29 -6.26
CA PHE A 4 9.80 23.16 -4.83
C PHE A 4 8.39 22.63 -4.53
N TYR A 5 7.38 23.20 -5.20
CA TYR A 5 5.99 22.72 -5.03
C TYR A 5 5.80 21.27 -5.50
N SER A 6 6.40 20.88 -6.62
CA SER A 6 6.32 19.50 -7.11
C SER A 6 6.97 18.51 -6.13
N GLY A 7 8.15 18.86 -5.60
CA GLY A 7 8.82 18.05 -4.57
C GLY A 7 8.00 17.95 -3.28
N ALA A 8 7.42 19.04 -2.78
CA ALA A 8 6.59 19.06 -1.59
C ALA A 8 5.32 18.22 -1.76
N ILE A 9 4.64 18.34 -2.90
CA ILE A 9 3.43 17.55 -3.24
C ILE A 9 3.76 16.06 -3.28
N PHE A 10 4.92 15.67 -3.79
CA PHE A 10 5.33 14.28 -3.82
C PHE A 10 5.68 13.75 -2.43
N SER A 11 6.43 14.53 -1.67
CA SER A 11 6.89 14.15 -0.33
C SER A 11 5.75 14.02 0.69
N VAL A 12 4.70 14.83 0.60
CA VAL A 12 3.58 14.78 1.54
C VAL A 12 2.89 13.42 1.56
N SER A 13 2.76 12.76 0.40
CA SER A 13 2.14 11.42 0.32
C SER A 13 2.94 10.40 1.12
N PHE A 14 4.27 10.40 1.00
CA PHE A 14 5.14 9.48 1.74
C PHE A 14 5.17 9.78 3.22
N LEU A 15 5.18 11.06 3.59
CA LEU A 15 5.19 11.48 4.98
C LEU A 15 3.91 11.06 5.70
N VAL A 16 2.76 11.32 5.09
CA VAL A 16 1.46 10.89 5.64
C VAL A 16 1.38 9.36 5.70
N MET A 17 1.83 8.66 4.65
CA MET A 17 1.90 7.19 4.65
C MET A 17 2.74 6.66 5.79
N ALA A 18 3.91 7.24 6.06
CA ALA A 18 4.79 6.83 7.15
C ALA A 18 4.12 7.00 8.52
N ILE A 19 3.44 8.14 8.74
CA ILE A 19 2.75 8.43 10.00
C ILE A 19 1.55 7.50 10.22
N VAL A 20 0.78 7.22 9.17
CA VAL A 20 -0.49 6.48 9.28
C VAL A 20 -0.27 4.96 9.18
N SER A 21 0.84 4.50 8.61
CA SER A 21 1.16 3.07 8.43
C SER A 21 1.07 2.24 9.73
N PRO A 22 1.61 2.67 10.89
CA PRO A 22 1.48 1.90 12.13
C PRO A 22 0.04 1.74 12.62
N LEU A 23 -0.80 2.76 12.37
CA LEU A 23 -2.23 2.72 12.73
C LEU A 23 -2.96 1.67 11.89
N TRP A 24 -2.69 1.65 10.60
CA TRP A 24 -3.30 0.68 9.68
C TRP A 24 -2.77 -0.74 9.92
N GLY A 25 -1.50 -0.90 10.31
CA GLY A 25 -0.95 -2.20 10.71
C GLY A 25 -1.72 -2.79 11.90
N LYS A 26 -1.87 -2.04 12.99
CA LYS A 26 -2.65 -2.45 14.16
C LYS A 26 -4.11 -2.77 13.83
N LEU A 27 -4.71 -2.01 12.91
CA LEU A 27 -6.08 -2.24 12.50
C LEU A 27 -6.21 -3.48 11.61
N ALA A 28 -5.22 -3.75 10.75
CA ALA A 28 -5.15 -4.94 9.93
C ALA A 28 -5.09 -6.22 10.77
N ASP A 29 -4.31 -6.18 11.86
CA ASP A 29 -4.19 -7.31 12.77
C ASP A 29 -5.49 -7.59 13.56
N ARG A 30 -6.30 -6.54 13.79
CA ARG A 30 -7.59 -6.68 14.52
C ARG A 30 -8.78 -6.99 13.61
N LYS A 31 -8.87 -6.36 12.44
CA LYS A 31 -10.05 -6.41 11.56
C LYS A 31 -9.87 -7.27 10.31
N GLY A 32 -8.68 -7.82 10.13
CA GLY A 32 -8.34 -8.63 8.96
C GLY A 32 -7.66 -7.84 7.85
N ARG A 33 -6.84 -8.53 7.09
CA ARG A 33 -5.99 -7.94 6.04
C ARG A 33 -6.77 -7.68 4.76
N LYS A 34 -7.75 -8.54 4.43
CA LYS A 34 -8.66 -8.32 3.28
C LYS A 34 -9.41 -7.00 3.40
N LEU A 35 -9.96 -6.71 4.59
CA LEU A 35 -10.68 -5.46 4.81
C LEU A 35 -9.76 -4.25 4.58
N MET A 36 -8.50 -4.34 5.01
CA MET A 36 -7.52 -3.27 4.80
C MET A 36 -7.12 -3.12 3.33
N MET A 37 -7.04 -4.21 2.57
CA MET A 37 -6.85 -4.17 1.11
C MET A 37 -8.02 -3.49 0.41
N LEU A 38 -9.25 -3.87 0.76
CA LEU A 38 -10.47 -3.26 0.20
C LEU A 38 -10.53 -1.76 0.49
N ARG A 39 -10.26 -1.37 1.74
CA ARG A 39 -10.18 0.04 2.12
C ARG A 39 -9.13 0.80 1.30
N ALA A 40 -7.93 0.21 1.15
CA ALA A 40 -6.84 0.85 0.41
C ALA A 40 -7.20 0.99 -1.08
N ALA A 41 -7.73 -0.05 -1.72
CA ALA A 41 -8.14 -0.02 -3.12
C ALA A 41 -9.25 1.01 -3.37
N LEU A 42 -10.30 1.00 -2.54
CA LEU A 42 -11.41 1.95 -2.65
C LEU A 42 -10.97 3.38 -2.40
N GLY A 43 -10.19 3.62 -1.33
CA GLY A 43 -9.67 4.94 -1.01
C GLY A 43 -8.79 5.51 -2.11
N MET A 44 -7.88 4.70 -2.66
CA MET A 44 -7.04 5.08 -3.80
C MET A 44 -7.88 5.37 -5.06
N ALA A 45 -8.89 4.54 -5.35
CA ALA A 45 -9.78 4.74 -6.50
C ALA A 45 -10.50 6.10 -6.41
N ILE A 46 -11.09 6.41 -5.25
CA ILE A 46 -11.79 7.67 -5.01
C ILE A 46 -10.82 8.86 -5.13
N VAL A 47 -9.67 8.79 -4.46
CA VAL A 47 -8.70 9.89 -4.45
C VAL A 47 -8.17 10.17 -5.86
N LEU A 48 -7.81 9.14 -6.63
CA LEU A 48 -7.35 9.33 -8.01
C LEU A 48 -8.45 9.84 -8.93
N PHE A 49 -9.67 9.35 -8.77
CA PHE A 49 -10.80 9.88 -9.53
C PHE A 49 -11.03 11.38 -9.25
N LEU A 50 -10.95 11.80 -7.99
CA LEU A 50 -11.05 13.21 -7.58
C LEU A 50 -9.89 14.07 -8.09
N MET A 51 -8.69 13.49 -8.24
CA MET A 51 -7.53 14.22 -8.80
C MET A 51 -7.78 14.69 -10.23
N GLY A 52 -8.65 14.03 -11.00
CA GLY A 52 -9.06 14.49 -12.33
C GLY A 52 -9.83 15.82 -12.35
N TYR A 53 -10.45 16.19 -11.25
CA TYR A 53 -11.20 17.46 -11.11
C TYR A 53 -10.39 18.60 -10.51
N VAL A 54 -9.14 18.38 -10.14
CA VAL A 54 -8.30 19.39 -9.48
C VAL A 54 -8.07 20.59 -10.39
N THR A 55 -8.32 21.77 -9.83
CA THR A 55 -8.10 23.09 -10.48
C THR A 55 -7.07 23.94 -9.75
N ASN A 56 -6.71 23.57 -8.50
CA ASN A 56 -5.81 24.34 -7.66
C ASN A 56 -4.73 23.45 -7.03
N VAL A 57 -3.53 24.01 -6.86
CA VAL A 57 -2.39 23.30 -6.24
C VAL A 57 -2.69 22.81 -4.83
N TRP A 58 -3.45 23.58 -4.05
CA TRP A 58 -3.84 23.19 -2.69
C TRP A 58 -4.75 21.95 -2.66
N GLN A 59 -5.68 21.86 -3.62
CA GLN A 59 -6.53 20.68 -3.78
C GLN A 59 -5.68 19.44 -4.09
N LEU A 60 -4.70 19.60 -4.98
CA LEU A 60 -3.77 18.51 -5.31
C LEU A 60 -2.95 18.09 -4.10
N PHE A 61 -2.48 19.05 -3.29
CA PHE A 61 -1.71 18.76 -2.09
C PHE A 61 -2.52 17.95 -1.07
N ILE A 62 -3.78 18.35 -0.83
CA ILE A 62 -4.69 17.63 0.08
C ILE A 62 -4.97 16.21 -0.44
N LEU A 63 -5.27 16.07 -1.73
CA LEU A 63 -5.54 14.75 -2.32
C LEU A 63 -4.30 13.84 -2.30
N ARG A 64 -3.09 14.39 -2.45
CA ARG A 64 -1.85 13.65 -2.27
C ARG A 64 -1.62 13.20 -0.82
N ALA A 65 -1.96 14.03 0.14
CA ALA A 65 -1.94 13.63 1.55
C ALA A 65 -2.94 12.50 1.82
N LEU A 66 -4.17 12.61 1.30
CA LEU A 66 -5.18 11.56 1.39
C LEU A 66 -4.73 10.27 0.68
N GLN A 67 -4.06 10.37 -0.47
CA GLN A 67 -3.48 9.23 -1.16
C GLN A 67 -2.47 8.50 -0.27
N GLY A 68 -1.60 9.22 0.43
CA GLY A 68 -0.69 8.64 1.41
C GLY A 68 -1.44 7.93 2.55
N ALA A 69 -2.51 8.53 3.05
CA ALA A 69 -3.32 7.95 4.13
C ALA A 69 -4.07 6.67 3.69
N THR A 70 -4.48 6.56 2.42
CA THR A 70 -5.20 5.40 1.89
C THR A 70 -4.28 4.27 1.44
N GLY A 71 -2.96 4.46 1.44
CA GLY A 71 -1.97 3.45 1.05
C GLY A 71 -2.04 2.15 1.86
N GLY A 72 -1.18 1.18 1.50
CA GLY A 72 -1.02 -0.06 2.26
C GLY A 72 -1.61 -1.32 1.60
N TYR A 73 -2.11 -1.25 0.37
CA TYR A 73 -2.63 -2.42 -0.35
C TYR A 73 -1.57 -3.52 -0.49
N ILE A 74 -0.36 -3.18 -0.97
CA ILE A 74 0.73 -4.13 -1.20
C ILE A 74 1.22 -4.74 0.12
N SER A 75 1.36 -3.94 1.17
CA SER A 75 1.79 -4.42 2.49
C SER A 75 0.81 -5.45 3.05
N ASN A 76 -0.50 -5.19 2.93
CA ASN A 76 -1.52 -6.13 3.38
C ASN A 76 -1.60 -7.37 2.49
N SER A 77 -1.36 -7.25 1.16
CA SER A 77 -1.28 -8.39 0.24
C SER A 77 -0.12 -9.31 0.59
N ASN A 78 1.08 -8.74 0.80
CA ASN A 78 2.26 -9.49 1.23
C ASN A 78 1.99 -10.25 2.53
N ALA A 79 1.41 -9.56 3.49
CA ALA A 79 1.14 -10.14 4.79
C ALA A 79 0.03 -11.21 4.74
N LEU A 80 -0.99 -11.03 3.89
CA LEU A 80 -2.03 -12.02 3.68
C LEU A 80 -1.45 -13.30 3.08
N ILE A 81 -0.65 -13.19 2.02
CA ILE A 81 0.03 -14.32 1.39
C ILE A 81 0.96 -15.02 2.38
N ALA A 82 1.77 -14.25 3.13
CA ALA A 82 2.72 -14.83 4.08
C ALA A 82 2.03 -15.60 5.23
N THR A 83 0.82 -15.20 5.63
CA THR A 83 0.10 -15.82 6.75
C THR A 83 -0.82 -16.95 6.33
N GLN A 84 -1.35 -16.93 5.11
CA GLN A 84 -2.37 -17.90 4.67
C GLN A 84 -1.87 -18.91 3.64
N THR A 85 -0.67 -18.71 3.10
CA THR A 85 -0.07 -19.67 2.15
C THR A 85 0.80 -20.67 2.93
N PRO A 86 0.68 -21.98 2.65
CA PRO A 86 1.60 -22.98 3.20
C PRO A 86 3.05 -22.60 2.94
N LYS A 87 3.95 -22.84 3.91
CA LYS A 87 5.34 -22.43 3.86
C LYS A 87 6.07 -22.88 2.58
N GLU A 88 5.69 -24.05 2.06
CA GLU A 88 6.24 -24.65 0.84
C GLU A 88 5.92 -23.82 -0.42
N HIS A 89 4.80 -23.13 -0.45
CA HIS A 89 4.32 -22.35 -1.61
C HIS A 89 4.38 -20.83 -1.39
N ALA A 90 4.65 -20.38 -0.17
CA ALA A 90 4.66 -18.94 0.17
C ALA A 90 5.71 -18.17 -0.65
N GLY A 91 6.90 -18.73 -0.87
CA GLY A 91 7.94 -18.13 -1.70
C GLY A 91 7.49 -17.92 -3.15
N HIS A 92 6.83 -18.91 -3.74
CA HIS A 92 6.30 -18.82 -5.10
C HIS A 92 5.20 -17.76 -5.21
N ALA A 93 4.25 -17.77 -4.27
CA ALA A 93 3.13 -16.79 -4.25
C ALA A 93 3.64 -15.35 -4.08
N LEU A 94 4.60 -15.12 -3.17
CA LEU A 94 5.24 -13.82 -3.01
C LEU A 94 6.04 -13.42 -4.26
N GLY A 95 6.71 -14.37 -4.91
CA GLY A 95 7.42 -14.14 -6.16
C GLY A 95 6.50 -13.64 -7.27
N ILE A 96 5.31 -14.21 -7.42
CA ILE A 96 4.29 -13.74 -8.38
C ILE A 96 3.85 -12.32 -8.05
N LEU A 97 3.60 -12.02 -6.77
CA LEU A 97 3.21 -10.67 -6.34
C LEU A 97 4.30 -9.63 -6.65
N VAL A 98 5.57 -9.95 -6.34
CA VAL A 98 6.72 -9.08 -6.64
C VAL A 98 6.89 -8.89 -8.15
N THR A 99 6.71 -9.93 -8.95
CA THR A 99 6.75 -9.84 -10.41
C THR A 99 5.67 -8.90 -10.93
N GLY A 100 4.44 -9.03 -10.45
CA GLY A 100 3.34 -8.13 -10.80
C GLY A 100 3.63 -6.67 -10.40
N MET A 101 4.21 -6.46 -9.21
CA MET A 101 4.60 -5.14 -8.74
C MET A 101 5.71 -4.52 -9.59
N THR A 102 6.71 -5.31 -9.96
CA THR A 102 7.81 -4.88 -10.83
C THR A 102 7.31 -4.55 -12.23
N ALA A 103 6.47 -5.41 -12.80
CA ALA A 103 5.83 -5.15 -14.09
C ALA A 103 5.00 -3.85 -14.05
N GLY A 104 4.23 -3.62 -12.98
CA GLY A 104 3.49 -2.39 -12.77
C GLY A 104 4.37 -1.15 -12.70
N ASN A 105 5.50 -1.22 -12.01
CA ASN A 105 6.46 -0.12 -11.92
C ASN A 105 7.16 0.21 -13.25
N LEU A 106 7.41 -0.81 -14.07
CA LEU A 106 8.02 -0.63 -15.39
C LEU A 106 7.02 -0.14 -16.44
N LEU A 107 5.85 -0.76 -16.48
CA LEU A 107 4.81 -0.47 -17.48
C LEU A 107 3.96 0.75 -17.11
N GLY A 108 3.81 1.05 -15.81
CA GLY A 108 3.00 2.17 -15.32
C GLY A 108 3.36 3.51 -15.95
N PRO A 109 4.62 3.97 -15.93
CA PRO A 109 5.03 5.21 -16.55
C PRO A 109 4.81 5.22 -18.07
N LEU A 110 5.01 4.08 -18.74
CA LEU A 110 4.78 3.95 -20.19
C LEU A 110 3.30 4.13 -20.52
N PHE A 111 2.42 3.36 -19.88
CA PHE A 111 0.98 3.47 -20.10
C PHE A 111 0.41 4.80 -19.61
N GLY A 112 0.86 5.28 -18.45
CA GLY A 112 0.42 6.56 -17.91
C GLY A 112 0.85 7.74 -18.78
N GLY A 113 2.08 7.72 -19.30
CA GLY A 113 2.60 8.76 -20.20
C GLY A 113 1.89 8.76 -21.54
N THR A 114 1.71 7.60 -22.18
CA THR A 114 0.98 7.48 -23.45
C THR A 114 -0.50 7.87 -23.28
N LEU A 115 -1.14 7.45 -22.20
CA LEU A 115 -2.53 7.82 -21.93
C LEU A 115 -2.67 9.32 -21.75
N ALA A 116 -1.76 9.95 -20.99
CA ALA A 116 -1.76 11.39 -20.76
C ALA A 116 -1.53 12.20 -22.05
N SER A 117 -0.73 11.69 -23.01
CA SER A 117 -0.47 12.36 -24.28
C SER A 117 -1.65 12.22 -25.27
N VAL A 118 -2.37 11.09 -25.25
CA VAL A 118 -3.45 10.81 -26.21
C VAL A 118 -4.78 11.42 -25.75
N VAL A 119 -5.09 11.32 -24.45
CA VAL A 119 -6.40 11.72 -23.94
C VAL A 119 -6.35 13.06 -23.22
N SER A 120 -5.79 13.14 -22.08
CA SER A 120 -5.39 14.31 -21.27
C SER A 120 -4.97 13.85 -19.88
N TYR A 121 -4.26 14.69 -19.14
CA TYR A 121 -3.89 14.39 -17.75
C TYR A 121 -5.12 14.13 -16.86
N ARG A 122 -6.19 14.91 -17.01
CA ARG A 122 -7.41 14.78 -16.21
C ARG A 122 -8.11 13.44 -16.45
N MET A 123 -8.28 13.09 -17.71
CA MET A 123 -8.90 11.81 -18.09
C MET A 123 -8.05 10.62 -17.67
N SER A 124 -6.73 10.75 -17.68
CA SER A 124 -5.82 9.69 -17.18
C SER A 124 -6.07 9.38 -15.72
N PHE A 125 -6.31 10.40 -14.87
CA PHE A 125 -6.69 10.18 -13.48
C PHE A 125 -8.04 9.50 -13.31
N HIS A 126 -9.04 9.86 -14.11
CA HIS A 126 -10.35 9.20 -14.08
C HIS A 126 -10.25 7.73 -14.49
N ILE A 127 -9.53 7.45 -15.59
CA ILE A 127 -9.32 6.07 -16.07
C ILE A 127 -8.61 5.25 -15.02
N THR A 128 -7.54 5.78 -14.42
CA THR A 128 -6.80 5.08 -13.36
C THR A 128 -7.68 4.85 -12.12
N GLY A 129 -8.50 5.82 -11.74
CA GLY A 129 -9.47 5.67 -10.66
C GLY A 129 -10.49 4.55 -10.93
N ILE A 130 -10.99 4.45 -12.16
CA ILE A 130 -11.91 3.37 -12.58
C ILE A 130 -11.20 2.01 -12.55
N ILE A 131 -9.97 1.92 -13.04
CA ILE A 131 -9.18 0.68 -12.99
C ILE A 131 -8.98 0.23 -11.55
N LEU A 132 -8.64 1.12 -10.62
CA LEU A 132 -8.51 0.78 -9.22
C LEU A 132 -9.84 0.41 -8.57
N PHE A 133 -10.94 0.98 -9.00
CA PHE A 133 -12.27 0.55 -8.57
C PHE A 133 -12.58 -0.87 -9.04
N LEU A 134 -12.18 -1.25 -10.25
CA LEU A 134 -12.26 -2.65 -10.72
C LEU A 134 -11.37 -3.57 -9.87
N VAL A 135 -10.16 -3.13 -9.52
CA VAL A 135 -9.29 -3.89 -8.59
C VAL A 135 -9.96 -4.07 -7.22
N PHE A 136 -10.65 -3.05 -6.71
CA PHE A 136 -11.44 -3.17 -5.47
C PHE A 136 -12.52 -4.26 -5.61
N ILE A 137 -13.28 -4.26 -6.71
CA ILE A 137 -14.32 -5.27 -6.98
C ILE A 137 -13.70 -6.67 -7.07
N LEU A 138 -12.62 -6.83 -7.84
CA LEU A 138 -11.90 -8.11 -7.95
C LEU A 138 -11.39 -8.59 -6.58
N THR A 139 -10.81 -7.69 -5.79
CA THR A 139 -10.34 -8.02 -4.44
C THR A 139 -11.51 -8.48 -3.54
N MET A 140 -12.66 -7.82 -3.65
CA MET A 140 -13.85 -8.16 -2.87
C MET A 140 -14.34 -9.58 -3.15
N PHE A 141 -14.38 -9.99 -4.41
CA PHE A 141 -14.93 -11.29 -4.82
C PHE A 141 -13.90 -12.42 -4.81
N PHE A 142 -12.67 -12.16 -5.24
CA PHE A 142 -11.66 -13.22 -5.43
C PHE A 142 -10.76 -13.44 -4.24
N VAL A 143 -10.47 -12.41 -3.44
CA VAL A 143 -9.63 -12.57 -2.25
C VAL A 143 -10.47 -13.13 -1.12
N LYS A 144 -10.13 -14.34 -0.66
CA LYS A 144 -10.68 -14.94 0.54
C LYS A 144 -9.67 -14.76 1.67
N GLU A 145 -10.15 -14.44 2.84
CA GLU A 145 -9.36 -14.41 4.06
C GLU A 145 -9.98 -15.42 5.02
N GLU A 146 -9.20 -16.40 5.44
CA GLU A 146 -9.63 -17.28 6.53
C GLU A 146 -9.64 -16.51 7.85
N PRO A 147 -10.61 -16.76 8.73
CA PRO A 147 -10.68 -16.08 10.02
C PRO A 147 -9.36 -16.25 10.74
N HIS A 148 -8.67 -15.15 10.99
CA HIS A 148 -7.46 -15.16 11.79
C HIS A 148 -7.86 -15.53 13.21
N VAL A 149 -7.59 -16.75 13.64
CA VAL A 149 -7.57 -17.09 15.05
C VAL A 149 -6.39 -16.30 15.63
N ALA A 150 -6.68 -15.13 16.18
CA ALA A 150 -5.68 -14.39 16.93
C ALA A 150 -5.11 -15.38 17.95
N PRO A 151 -3.78 -15.55 18.03
CA PRO A 151 -3.20 -16.35 19.10
C PRO A 151 -3.72 -15.77 20.42
N ALA A 152 -4.54 -16.54 21.14
CA ALA A 152 -4.84 -16.25 22.52
C ALA A 152 -3.50 -16.23 23.24
N ASP A 153 -3.16 -15.14 23.90
CA ASP A 153 -1.87 -14.89 24.55
C ASP A 153 -0.69 -14.47 23.63
N SER A 154 -0.81 -13.40 22.89
CA SER A 154 0.33 -12.52 22.75
C SER A 154 0.28 -11.52 23.92
N ASN A 155 0.76 -11.93 25.08
CA ASN A 155 1.25 -11.02 26.09
C ASN A 155 2.09 -9.95 25.37
N PRO A 156 1.84 -8.65 25.54
CA PRO A 156 2.69 -7.64 24.91
C PRO A 156 4.11 -7.91 25.43
N THR A 157 4.94 -8.49 24.59
CA THR A 157 6.36 -8.62 24.89
C THR A 157 6.81 -7.21 25.24
N SER A 158 7.07 -7.00 26.53
CA SER A 158 7.55 -5.73 27.06
C SER A 158 8.76 -5.34 26.21
N THR A 159 8.88 -4.05 25.88
CA THR A 159 10.08 -3.54 25.20
C THR A 159 11.36 -3.97 25.92
N ALA A 160 11.28 -4.30 27.20
CA ALA A 160 12.36 -4.89 27.99
C ALA A 160 12.77 -6.30 27.52
N ASP A 161 11.82 -7.13 27.08
CA ASP A 161 12.12 -8.49 26.59
C ASP A 161 12.80 -8.46 25.23
N LEU A 162 12.53 -7.46 24.40
CA LEU A 162 13.25 -7.23 23.13
C LEU A 162 14.72 -6.87 23.37
N TRP A 163 15.03 -6.08 24.40
CA TRP A 163 16.40 -5.74 24.75
C TRP A 163 17.20 -6.93 25.30
N HIS A 164 16.55 -7.88 25.96
CA HIS A 164 17.16 -9.12 26.45
C HIS A 164 17.32 -10.19 25.36
N ALA A 165 16.54 -10.12 24.28
CA ALA A 165 16.66 -11.01 23.12
C ALA A 165 17.78 -10.57 22.13
N LEU A 166 18.43 -9.41 22.33
CA LEU A 166 19.49 -8.86 21.48
C LEU A 166 20.96 -9.26 21.85
N PRO A 167 21.28 -10.38 22.55
CA PRO A 167 22.68 -10.76 22.70
C PRO A 167 23.27 -11.46 21.47
N ASN A 168 22.51 -11.64 20.39
CA ASN A 168 23.03 -12.32 19.20
C ASN A 168 23.66 -11.31 18.24
N LYS A 169 25.00 -11.15 18.34
CA LYS A 169 25.83 -10.34 17.42
C LYS A 169 25.55 -10.61 15.93
N GLN A 170 25.00 -11.77 15.59
CA GLN A 170 24.66 -12.16 14.22
C GLN A 170 23.45 -11.41 13.66
N LEU A 171 22.51 -10.94 14.50
CA LEU A 171 21.37 -10.13 14.07
C LEU A 171 21.76 -8.69 13.73
N ILE A 172 22.77 -8.16 14.41
CA ILE A 172 23.28 -6.80 14.14
C ILE A 172 24.05 -6.77 12.82
N PHE A 173 24.79 -7.84 12.50
CA PHE A 173 25.50 -7.95 11.21
C PHE A 173 24.55 -8.11 10.01
N GLY A 174 23.41 -8.79 10.18
CA GLY A 174 22.41 -8.95 9.12
C GLY A 174 21.61 -7.70 8.79
N LEU A 175 21.67 -6.67 9.63
CA LEU A 175 20.98 -5.38 9.41
C LEU A 175 21.84 -4.36 8.62
N PHE A 176 23.15 -4.65 8.45
CA PHE A 176 24.11 -3.77 7.77
C PHE A 176 24.63 -4.32 6.42
N ILE A 177 24.12 -5.45 5.93
CA ILE A 177 24.35 -6.00 4.59
C ILE A 177 23.02 -6.02 3.83
#